data_7370c6db3e16700bb1ae818d4e699c9e
#
_entry.id   7370c6db3e16700bb1ae818d4e699c9e
#
_cell.length_a   1.000
_cell.length_b   1.000
_cell.length_c   1.000
_cell.angle_alpha   90.00
_cell.angle_beta   90.00
_cell.angle_gamma   90.00
#
_symmetry.space_group_name_H-M   'P 1'
#
loop_
_entity.id
_entity.type
_entity.pdbx_description
1 polymer ?
#
loop_
_entity_poly.entity_id
_entity_poly.type
_entity_poly.pdbx_seq_one_letter_code
_entity_poly.pdbx_strand_id
1 'polypeptide(L)'
;MKLMVIGGGGREHAIIKKLKENPAVEEIYCLPGNGGIAADAVCVPEIGAKDIPAQVEFAKAHRIDYAVVAPDDPLALGAVDALTEAGVPCFGPDKKAAVIEASKAFSKDLMKKYGIPTAKYELFTEVEAACA
;
A
#
# COMPACT_ATOMS: atom_id res chain seq x y z
N MET A 1 -6.32 -6.43 -19.33
CA MET A 1 -5.89 -6.71 -17.93
C MET A 1 -6.84 -6.03 -16.96
N LYS A 2 -7.23 -6.76 -15.90
CA LYS A 2 -7.96 -6.22 -14.75
C LYS A 2 -7.01 -5.91 -13.60
N LEU A 3 -6.98 -4.68 -13.15
CA LEU A 3 -6.09 -4.24 -12.09
C LEU A 3 -6.87 -3.93 -10.81
N MET A 4 -6.20 -4.11 -9.67
CA MET A 4 -6.70 -3.72 -8.35
C MET A 4 -5.71 -2.76 -7.70
N VAL A 5 -6.19 -1.61 -7.22
CA VAL A 5 -5.39 -0.63 -6.49
C VAL A 5 -5.93 -0.55 -5.06
N ILE A 6 -5.07 -0.81 -4.09
CA ILE A 6 -5.44 -0.69 -2.67
C ILE A 6 -5.18 0.72 -2.20
N GLY A 7 -6.19 1.34 -1.58
CA GLY A 7 -6.12 2.67 -1.00
C GLY A 7 -7.21 3.62 -1.51
N GLY A 8 -7.18 4.87 -1.09
CA GLY A 8 -8.21 5.85 -1.43
C GLY A 8 -7.71 7.30 -1.36
N GLY A 9 -6.41 7.51 -1.47
CA GLY A 9 -5.78 8.82 -1.42
C GLY A 9 -5.49 9.42 -2.79
N GLY A 10 -4.92 10.63 -2.80
CA GLY A 10 -4.50 11.32 -4.02
C GLY A 10 -3.36 10.61 -4.75
N ARG A 11 -2.49 9.91 -4.02
CA ARG A 11 -1.43 9.07 -4.58
C ARG A 11 -2.01 7.94 -5.42
N GLU A 12 -2.97 7.21 -4.88
CA GLU A 12 -3.66 6.12 -5.58
C GLU A 12 -4.40 6.64 -6.80
N HIS A 13 -5.05 7.80 -6.70
CA HIS A 13 -5.72 8.43 -7.85
C HIS A 13 -4.73 8.78 -8.97
N ALA A 14 -3.56 9.35 -8.65
CA ALA A 14 -2.52 9.64 -9.63
C ALA A 14 -1.99 8.36 -10.31
N ILE A 15 -1.79 7.28 -9.54
CA ILE A 15 -1.40 5.96 -10.06
C ILE A 15 -2.47 5.43 -11.02
N ILE A 16 -3.75 5.47 -10.64
CA ILE A 16 -4.88 5.01 -11.48
C ILE A 16 -4.91 5.78 -12.79
N LYS A 17 -4.80 7.10 -12.76
CA LYS A 17 -4.75 7.91 -13.99
C LYS A 17 -3.63 7.47 -14.92
N LYS A 18 -2.46 7.18 -14.36
CA LYS A 18 -1.32 6.73 -15.17
C LYS A 18 -1.51 5.32 -15.73
N LEU A 19 -2.07 4.41 -14.94
CA LEU A 19 -2.37 3.05 -15.39
C LEU A 19 -3.39 3.03 -16.56
N LYS A 20 -4.37 3.92 -16.55
CA LYS A 20 -5.36 4.04 -17.63
C LYS A 20 -4.77 4.42 -18.99
N GLU A 21 -3.60 5.01 -19.05
CA GLU A 21 -2.92 5.32 -20.31
C GLU A 21 -2.44 4.07 -21.06
N ASN A 22 -2.33 2.94 -20.36
CA ASN A 22 -1.90 1.68 -20.97
C ASN A 22 -3.09 0.98 -21.63
N PRO A 23 -3.09 0.78 -22.97
CA PRO A 23 -4.21 0.15 -23.67
C PRO A 23 -4.45 -1.32 -23.29
N ALA A 24 -3.51 -1.98 -22.63
CA ALA A 24 -3.70 -3.33 -22.10
C ALA A 24 -4.55 -3.37 -20.82
N VAL A 25 -4.79 -2.21 -20.18
CA VAL A 25 -5.64 -2.09 -18.99
C VAL A 25 -7.09 -1.91 -19.41
N GLU A 26 -7.92 -2.90 -19.12
CA GLU A 26 -9.35 -2.90 -19.46
C GLU A 26 -10.20 -2.36 -18.33
N GLU A 27 -9.84 -2.69 -17.10
CA GLU A 27 -10.62 -2.34 -15.92
C GLU A 27 -9.71 -2.13 -14.70
N ILE A 28 -10.03 -1.13 -13.89
CA ILE A 28 -9.33 -0.85 -12.62
C ILE A 28 -10.36 -0.80 -11.50
N TYR A 29 -10.14 -1.60 -10.48
CA TYR A 29 -10.84 -1.56 -9.20
C TYR A 29 -10.00 -0.82 -8.17
N CYS A 30 -10.63 -0.03 -7.31
CA CYS A 30 -9.94 0.67 -6.21
C CYS A 30 -10.63 0.39 -4.88
N LEU A 31 -9.89 -0.13 -3.91
CA LEU A 31 -10.39 -0.58 -2.61
C LEU A 31 -9.79 0.26 -1.47
N PRO A 32 -10.56 1.07 -0.75
CA PRO A 32 -11.97 1.42 -0.97
C PRO A 32 -12.20 2.43 -2.09
N GLY A 33 -11.17 3.19 -2.51
CA GLY A 33 -11.30 4.32 -3.41
C GLY A 33 -11.85 5.58 -2.73
N ASN A 34 -12.25 6.56 -3.52
CA ASN A 34 -12.91 7.80 -3.09
C ASN A 34 -13.73 8.41 -4.24
N GLY A 35 -14.45 9.49 -3.96
CA GLY A 35 -15.30 10.15 -4.96
C GLY A 35 -14.54 10.72 -6.18
N GLY A 36 -13.27 11.12 -6.04
CA GLY A 36 -12.44 11.54 -7.17
C GLY A 36 -11.99 10.36 -8.02
N ILE A 37 -11.63 9.25 -7.39
CA ILE A 37 -11.24 8.01 -8.06
C ILE A 37 -12.40 7.38 -8.83
N ALA A 38 -13.63 7.54 -8.35
CA ALA A 38 -14.83 7.01 -9.00
C ALA A 38 -15.06 7.51 -10.45
N ALA A 39 -14.44 8.61 -10.85
CA ALA A 39 -14.42 9.09 -12.22
C ALA A 39 -13.47 8.28 -13.14
N ASP A 40 -12.53 7.54 -12.57
CA ASP A 40 -11.43 6.90 -13.27
C ASP A 40 -11.37 5.38 -13.07
N ALA A 41 -11.97 4.86 -12.02
CA ALA A 41 -11.96 3.44 -11.65
C ALA A 41 -13.25 3.03 -10.93
N VAL A 42 -13.49 1.73 -10.83
CA VAL A 42 -14.59 1.16 -10.04
C VAL A 42 -14.19 1.14 -8.58
N CYS A 43 -14.79 2.00 -7.76
CA CYS A 43 -14.57 2.00 -6.32
C CYS A 43 -15.36 0.89 -5.62
N VAL A 44 -14.75 0.26 -4.62
CA VAL A 44 -15.34 -0.81 -3.79
C VAL A 44 -15.30 -0.37 -2.32
N PRO A 45 -16.18 0.57 -1.93
CA PRO A 45 -16.09 1.26 -0.63
C PRO A 45 -16.31 0.34 0.59
N GLU A 46 -16.92 -0.82 0.40
CA GLU A 46 -17.16 -1.82 1.44
C GLU A 46 -15.91 -2.59 1.85
N ILE A 47 -14.82 -2.55 1.04
CA ILE A 47 -13.56 -3.22 1.36
C ILE A 47 -12.51 -2.19 1.74
N GLY A 48 -12.22 -2.10 3.02
CA GLY A 48 -11.21 -1.19 3.55
C GLY A 48 -9.77 -1.55 3.13
N ALA A 49 -8.87 -0.54 3.13
CA ALA A 49 -7.47 -0.75 2.76
C ALA A 49 -6.72 -1.73 3.70
N LYS A 50 -7.22 -1.97 4.92
CA LYS A 50 -6.64 -2.90 5.90
C LYS A 50 -7.34 -4.26 5.96
N ASP A 51 -8.42 -4.45 5.21
CA ASP A 51 -9.17 -5.72 5.19
C ASP A 51 -8.57 -6.69 4.17
N ILE A 52 -7.41 -7.24 4.51
CA ILE A 52 -6.63 -8.11 3.62
C ILE A 52 -7.41 -9.36 3.21
N PRO A 53 -8.14 -10.07 4.10
CA PRO A 53 -8.94 -11.21 3.70
C PRO A 53 -9.97 -10.87 2.63
N ALA A 54 -10.72 -9.78 2.79
CA ALA A 54 -11.70 -9.35 1.80
C ALA A 54 -11.05 -8.93 0.46
N GLN A 55 -9.87 -8.31 0.50
CA GLN A 55 -9.11 -7.97 -0.70
C GLN A 55 -8.70 -9.22 -1.49
N VAL A 56 -8.22 -10.26 -0.80
CA VAL A 56 -7.84 -11.54 -1.44
C VAL A 56 -9.07 -12.23 -2.06
N GLU A 57 -10.18 -12.30 -1.35
CA GLU A 57 -11.42 -12.88 -1.88
C GLU A 57 -11.94 -12.09 -3.09
N PHE A 58 -11.91 -10.76 -3.02
CA PHE A 58 -12.27 -9.89 -4.15
C PHE A 58 -11.38 -10.15 -5.37
N ALA A 59 -10.07 -10.21 -5.16
CA ALA A 59 -9.11 -10.43 -6.24
C ALA A 59 -9.34 -11.77 -6.97
N LYS A 60 -9.64 -12.85 -6.22
CA LYS A 60 -9.99 -14.16 -6.78
C LYS A 60 -11.32 -14.11 -7.55
N ALA A 61 -12.36 -13.55 -6.93
CA ALA A 61 -13.70 -13.49 -7.52
C ALA A 61 -13.75 -12.70 -8.83
N HIS A 62 -12.99 -11.61 -8.92
CA HIS A 62 -12.92 -10.73 -10.08
C HIS A 62 -11.81 -11.11 -11.07
N ARG A 63 -11.02 -12.13 -10.78
CA ARG A 63 -9.88 -12.57 -11.61
C ARG A 63 -8.92 -11.42 -11.90
N ILE A 64 -8.45 -10.78 -10.83
CA ILE A 64 -7.50 -9.68 -10.92
C ILE A 64 -6.15 -10.21 -11.45
N ASP A 65 -5.65 -9.59 -12.50
CA ASP A 65 -4.37 -9.95 -13.12
C ASP A 65 -3.16 -9.39 -12.36
N TYR A 66 -3.33 -8.20 -11.75
CA TYR A 66 -2.25 -7.52 -11.04
C TYR A 66 -2.79 -6.54 -10.00
N ALA A 67 -2.12 -6.46 -8.85
CA ALA A 67 -2.49 -5.54 -7.78
C ALA A 67 -1.40 -4.49 -7.50
N VAL A 68 -1.82 -3.28 -7.12
CA VAL A 68 -0.94 -2.22 -6.63
C VAL A 68 -1.32 -1.90 -5.20
N VAL A 69 -0.39 -2.13 -4.28
CA VAL A 69 -0.55 -1.83 -2.85
C VAL A 69 0.32 -0.60 -2.54
N ALA A 70 -0.31 0.57 -2.48
CA ALA A 70 0.41 1.84 -2.33
C ALA A 70 0.51 2.37 -0.89
N PRO A 71 -0.50 2.22 -0.01
CA PRO A 71 -0.42 2.72 1.36
C PRO A 71 0.48 1.86 2.26
N ASP A 72 1.12 2.49 3.21
CA ASP A 72 2.01 1.87 4.20
C ASP A 72 1.31 0.86 5.13
N ASP A 73 0.13 1.17 5.62
CA ASP A 73 -0.64 0.30 6.53
C ASP A 73 -0.90 -1.10 5.94
N PRO A 74 -1.53 -1.26 4.77
CA PRO A 74 -1.75 -2.60 4.18
C PRO A 74 -0.43 -3.31 3.85
N LEU A 75 0.63 -2.60 3.46
CA LEU A 75 1.96 -3.18 3.25
C LEU A 75 2.52 -3.76 4.55
N ALA A 76 2.47 -2.99 5.64
CA ALA A 76 2.92 -3.42 6.96
C ALA A 76 2.11 -4.61 7.52
N LEU A 77 0.83 -4.70 7.15
CA LEU A 77 -0.03 -5.82 7.51
C LEU A 77 0.19 -7.07 6.65
N GLY A 78 0.89 -6.97 5.51
CA GLY A 78 1.23 -8.10 4.64
C GLY A 78 0.27 -8.33 3.48
N ALA A 79 -0.38 -7.28 2.96
CA ALA A 79 -1.30 -7.39 1.83
C ALA A 79 -0.62 -7.97 0.58
N VAL A 80 0.63 -7.56 0.30
CA VAL A 80 1.40 -8.08 -0.85
C VAL A 80 1.68 -9.57 -0.68
N ASP A 81 2.07 -10.00 0.53
CA ASP A 81 2.34 -11.41 0.82
C ASP A 81 1.07 -12.25 0.58
N ALA A 82 -0.06 -11.83 1.16
CA ALA A 82 -1.33 -12.55 1.05
C ALA A 82 -1.88 -12.62 -0.39
N LEU A 83 -1.79 -11.55 -1.15
CA LEU A 83 -2.23 -11.51 -2.56
C LEU A 83 -1.30 -12.37 -3.43
N THR A 84 0.00 -12.31 -3.21
CA THR A 84 0.98 -13.13 -3.95
C THR A 84 0.79 -14.62 -3.66
N GLU A 85 0.55 -15.00 -2.40
CA GLU A 85 0.21 -16.38 -2.01
C GLU A 85 -1.09 -16.86 -2.67
N ALA A 86 -2.03 -15.94 -2.86
CA ALA A 86 -3.28 -16.20 -3.58
C ALA A 86 -3.12 -16.27 -5.11
N GLY A 87 -1.91 -16.08 -5.64
CA GLY A 87 -1.60 -16.13 -7.06
C GLY A 87 -1.81 -14.81 -7.82
N VAL A 88 -1.95 -13.69 -7.11
CA VAL A 88 -2.10 -12.35 -7.71
C VAL A 88 -0.77 -11.60 -7.62
N PRO A 89 -0.07 -11.36 -8.73
CA PRO A 89 1.16 -10.57 -8.74
C PRO A 89 0.91 -9.14 -8.24
N CYS A 90 1.84 -8.59 -7.45
CA CYS A 90 1.68 -7.29 -6.81
C CYS A 90 2.85 -6.34 -7.08
N PHE A 91 2.54 -5.05 -7.17
CA PHE A 91 3.49 -3.97 -6.92
C PHE A 91 3.38 -3.54 -5.46
N GLY A 92 4.50 -3.57 -4.76
CA GLY A 92 4.65 -3.20 -3.36
C GLY A 92 5.68 -4.09 -2.67
N PRO A 93 6.31 -3.61 -1.58
CA PRO A 93 7.21 -4.43 -0.77
C PRO A 93 6.43 -5.51 0.01
N ASP A 94 7.08 -6.63 0.27
CA ASP A 94 6.59 -7.60 1.23
C ASP A 94 6.57 -7.01 2.66
N LYS A 95 5.93 -7.70 3.59
CA LYS A 95 5.80 -7.26 4.99
C LYS A 95 7.16 -7.01 5.66
N LYS A 96 8.18 -7.80 5.31
CA LYS A 96 9.53 -7.66 5.90
C LYS A 96 10.20 -6.38 5.42
N ALA A 97 10.09 -6.06 4.14
CA ALA A 97 10.65 -4.84 3.57
C ALA A 97 9.82 -3.59 3.94
N ALA A 98 8.50 -3.73 4.09
CA ALA A 98 7.60 -2.63 4.46
C ALA A 98 7.91 -2.01 5.84
N VAL A 99 8.63 -2.70 6.71
CA VAL A 99 9.06 -2.17 8.02
C VAL A 99 9.87 -0.88 7.90
N ILE A 100 10.57 -0.68 6.78
CA ILE A 100 11.35 0.55 6.52
C ILE A 100 10.44 1.79 6.51
N GLU A 101 9.23 1.68 6.01
CA GLU A 101 8.26 2.79 6.00
C GLU A 101 7.35 2.75 7.23
N ALA A 102 6.96 1.57 7.68
CA ALA A 102 6.05 1.40 8.79
C ALA A 102 6.63 1.79 10.16
N SER A 103 7.97 1.71 10.33
CA SER A 103 8.66 2.05 11.58
C SER A 103 9.73 3.10 11.39
N LYS A 104 9.43 4.34 11.79
CA LYS A 104 10.42 5.44 11.79
C LYS A 104 11.64 5.13 12.65
N ALA A 105 11.45 4.50 13.80
CA ALA A 105 12.54 4.07 14.68
C ALA A 105 13.49 3.11 13.95
N PHE A 106 12.94 2.05 13.36
CA PHE A 106 13.72 1.09 12.58
C PHE A 106 14.46 1.76 11.42
N SER A 107 13.78 2.61 10.64
CA SER A 107 14.40 3.31 9.51
C SER A 107 15.55 4.21 9.96
N LYS A 108 15.36 4.94 11.06
CA LYS A 108 16.41 5.82 11.60
C LYS A 108 17.61 5.04 12.09
N ASP A 109 17.42 3.92 12.79
CA ASP A 109 18.49 3.05 13.24
C ASP A 109 19.23 2.42 12.06
N LEU A 110 18.50 2.00 11.02
CA LEU A 110 19.09 1.49 9.78
C LEU A 110 19.95 2.56 9.09
N MET A 111 19.43 3.79 8.94
CA MET A 111 20.17 4.90 8.37
C MET A 111 21.44 5.21 9.15
N LYS A 112 21.37 5.25 10.48
CA LYS A 112 22.52 5.44 11.36
C LYS A 112 23.56 4.34 11.19
N LYS A 113 23.12 3.07 11.15
CA LYS A 113 23.98 1.90 10.98
C LYS A 113 24.79 1.92 9.69
N TYR A 114 24.17 2.39 8.59
CA TYR A 114 24.76 2.37 7.25
C TYR A 114 25.27 3.74 6.79
N GLY A 115 25.30 4.75 7.67
CA GLY A 115 25.80 6.08 7.33
C GLY A 115 24.94 6.84 6.30
N ILE A 116 23.64 6.51 6.19
CA ILE A 116 22.72 7.17 5.27
C ILE A 116 22.35 8.54 5.83
N PRO A 117 22.54 9.64 5.06
CA PRO A 117 22.19 10.98 5.53
C PRO A 117 20.72 11.12 5.90
N THR A 118 20.45 11.64 7.09
CA THR A 118 19.10 11.90 7.58
C THR A 118 19.13 13.04 8.63
N ALA A 119 17.97 13.63 8.94
CA ALA A 119 17.85 14.59 10.01
C ALA A 119 18.23 13.96 11.36
N LYS A 120 18.77 14.79 12.26
CA LYS A 120 19.05 14.38 13.66
C LYS A 120 17.75 13.87 14.29
N TYR A 121 17.84 12.85 15.10
CA TYR A 121 16.71 12.25 15.79
C TYR A 121 17.14 11.66 17.11
N GLU A 122 16.19 11.49 18.01
CA GLU A 122 16.32 10.73 19.23
C GLU A 122 15.03 9.96 19.50
N LEU A 123 15.13 8.79 20.11
CA LEU A 123 14.01 7.93 20.46
C LEU A 123 13.80 7.95 21.96
N PHE A 124 12.58 8.23 22.37
CA PHE A 124 12.18 8.24 23.78
C PHE A 124 11.04 7.26 23.99
N THR A 125 11.06 6.53 25.09
CA THR A 125 9.98 5.66 25.56
C THR A 125 9.18 6.31 26.69
N GLU A 126 9.76 7.33 27.34
CA GLU A 126 9.16 8.03 28.45
C GLU A 126 9.04 9.53 28.12
N VAL A 127 7.89 10.11 28.50
CA VAL A 127 7.57 11.52 28.18
C VAL A 127 8.54 12.48 28.88
N GLU A 128 8.90 12.20 30.15
CA GLU A 128 9.81 13.02 30.96
C GLU A 128 11.19 13.12 30.30
N ALA A 129 11.70 12.02 29.73
CA ALA A 129 12.97 12.00 29.03
C ALA A 129 12.94 12.81 27.73
N ALA A 130 11.77 12.87 27.06
CA ALA A 130 11.60 13.66 25.84
C ALA A 130 11.49 15.18 26.09
N CYS A 131 11.15 15.58 27.33
CA CYS A 131 10.98 16.98 27.74
C CYS A 131 12.24 17.58 28.39
N ALA A 132 13.25 16.79 28.70
CA ALA A 132 14.51 17.19 29.32
C ALA A 132 15.51 17.69 28.28
#